data_b96c94dcbac180795608ddef9b399117
#
_entry.id   b96c94dcbac180795608ddef9b399117
#
_cell.length_a   1.000
_cell.length_b   1.000
_cell.length_c   1.000
_cell.angle_alpha   90.00
_cell.angle_beta   90.00
_cell.angle_gamma   90.00
#
_symmetry.space_group_name_H-M   'P 1'
#
loop_
_entity.id
_entity.type
_entity.pdbx_description
1 polymer ?
#
loop_
_entity_poly.entity_id
_entity_poly.type
_entity_poly.pdbx_seq_one_letter_code
_entity_poly.pdbx_strand_id
1 'polypeptide(L)' 'MEKLLDILGQIRSDIDYESEKAFVDVGILDSFDIVSIVSELSMEYDIDISIDDMTAENFNSAEAMFEMISRIQDED' A
#
# COMPACT_ATOMS: atom_id res chain seq x y z
N MET A 1 -4.46 -6.14 -9.27
CA MET A 1 -4.40 -6.52 -7.85
C MET A 1 -3.32 -7.56 -7.54
N GLU A 2 -3.10 -8.53 -8.43
CA GLU A 2 -2.09 -9.57 -8.19
C GLU A 2 -0.68 -9.00 -8.04
N LYS A 3 -0.32 -8.03 -8.88
CA LYS A 3 0.99 -7.39 -8.80
C LYS A 3 1.18 -6.70 -7.44
N LEU A 4 0.14 -6.02 -6.97
CA LEU A 4 0.18 -5.34 -5.66
C LEU A 4 0.36 -6.36 -4.53
N LEU A 5 -0.39 -7.45 -4.55
CA LEU A 5 -0.28 -8.49 -3.52
C LEU A 5 1.11 -9.13 -3.53
N ASP A 6 1.69 -9.33 -4.69
CA ASP A 6 3.05 -9.87 -4.80
C ASP A 6 4.08 -8.92 -4.19
N ILE A 7 3.95 -7.63 -4.46
CA ILE A 7 4.85 -6.62 -3.90
C ILE A 7 4.74 -6.60 -2.38
N LEU A 8 3.51 -6.57 -1.86
CA LEU A 8 3.27 -6.55 -0.42
C LEU A 8 3.82 -7.81 0.24
N GLY A 9 3.65 -8.96 -0.39
CA GLY A 9 4.17 -10.22 0.11
C GLY A 9 5.69 -10.28 0.17
N GLN A 10 6.37 -9.56 -0.71
CA GLN A 10 7.84 -9.48 -0.68
C GLN A 10 8.32 -8.61 0.47
N ILE A 11 7.54 -7.60 0.86
CA ILE A 11 7.89 -6.72 1.98
C ILE A 11 7.58 -7.39 3.31
N ARG A 12 6.38 -7.92 3.46
CA ARG A 12 5.91 -8.59 4.66
C ARG A 12 5.09 -9.82 4.27
N SER A 13 5.72 -10.99 4.32
CA SER A 13 5.06 -12.23 3.91
C SER A 13 4.19 -12.86 5.00
N ASP A 14 4.26 -12.32 6.21
CA ASP A 14 3.52 -12.82 7.38
C ASP A 14 2.11 -12.22 7.52
N ILE A 15 1.72 -11.34 6.60
CA ILE A 15 0.43 -10.65 6.65
C ILE A 15 -0.52 -11.25 5.60
N ASP A 16 -1.76 -11.49 6.01
CA ASP A 16 -2.82 -11.91 5.09
C ASP A 16 -3.49 -10.68 4.51
N TYR A 17 -2.96 -10.22 3.40
CA TYR A 17 -3.43 -8.99 2.75
C TYR A 17 -4.83 -9.09 2.17
N GLU A 18 -5.32 -10.30 1.95
CA GLU A 18 -6.66 -10.48 1.39
C GLU A 18 -7.75 -10.42 2.45
N SER A 19 -7.46 -10.85 3.66
CA SER A 19 -8.44 -10.91 4.75
C SER A 19 -8.46 -9.65 5.59
N GLU A 20 -7.29 -9.05 5.87
CA GLU A 20 -7.21 -7.93 6.78
C GLU A 20 -7.62 -6.64 6.08
N LYS A 21 -8.46 -5.85 6.72
CA LYS A 21 -8.96 -4.59 6.16
C LYS A 21 -8.58 -3.36 6.98
N ALA A 22 -7.76 -3.52 8.00
CA ALA A 22 -7.39 -2.42 8.89
C ALA A 22 -5.92 -2.53 9.32
N PHE A 23 -5.02 -2.73 8.36
CA PHE A 23 -3.59 -2.93 8.63
C PHE A 23 -3.00 -1.88 9.57
N VAL A 24 -3.35 -0.61 9.34
CA VAL A 24 -2.79 0.50 10.11
C VAL A 24 -3.50 0.64 11.44
N ASP A 25 -4.83 0.54 11.43
CA ASP A 25 -5.65 0.74 12.64
C ASP A 25 -5.37 -0.31 13.70
N VAL A 26 -5.12 -1.56 13.30
CA VAL A 26 -4.82 -2.64 14.25
C VAL A 26 -3.32 -2.78 14.53
N GLY A 27 -2.50 -1.95 13.90
CA GLY A 27 -1.07 -1.92 14.18
C GLY A 27 -0.24 -2.98 13.49
N ILE A 28 -0.77 -3.64 12.45
CA ILE A 28 -0.02 -4.62 11.67
C ILE A 28 1.08 -3.91 10.86
N LEU A 29 0.74 -2.78 10.25
CA LEU A 29 1.69 -1.94 9.55
C LEU A 29 2.01 -0.70 10.38
N ASP A 30 3.29 -0.47 10.62
CA ASP A 30 3.74 0.75 11.29
C ASP A 30 4.29 1.74 10.26
N SER A 31 4.80 2.88 10.73
CA SER A 31 5.31 3.93 9.85
C SER A 31 6.45 3.43 8.96
N PHE A 32 7.29 2.58 9.50
CA PHE A 32 8.43 2.03 8.74
C PHE A 32 7.93 1.14 7.61
N ASP A 33 6.94 0.30 7.88
CA ASP A 33 6.37 -0.57 6.87
C ASP A 33 5.70 0.25 5.76
N ILE A 34 4.99 1.31 6.13
CA ILE A 34 4.34 2.18 5.15
C ILE A 34 5.38 2.83 4.24
N VAL A 35 6.47 3.32 4.79
CA VAL A 35 7.55 3.93 3.99
C VAL A 35 8.14 2.91 3.02
N SER A 36 8.36 1.68 3.46
CA SER A 36 8.86 0.61 2.60
C SER A 36 7.89 0.30 1.47
N ILE A 37 6.60 0.22 1.78
CA ILE A 37 5.56 -0.03 0.79
C ILE A 37 5.52 1.11 -0.23
N VAL A 38 5.52 2.36 0.24
CA VAL A 38 5.50 3.53 -0.63
C VAL A 38 6.67 3.50 -1.61
N SER A 39 7.86 3.19 -1.11
CA SER A 39 9.06 3.12 -1.94
C SER A 39 8.92 2.08 -3.04
N GLU A 40 8.46 0.88 -2.69
CA GLU A 40 8.30 -0.20 -3.65
C GLU A 40 7.21 0.11 -4.68
N LEU A 41 6.05 0.61 -4.21
CA LEU A 41 4.94 0.92 -5.10
C LEU A 41 5.30 2.05 -6.07
N SER A 42 6.04 3.04 -5.59
CA SER A 42 6.48 4.16 -6.43
C SER A 42 7.36 3.67 -7.57
N MET A 43 8.25 2.72 -7.31
CA MET A 43 9.14 2.17 -8.33
C MET A 43 8.39 1.23 -9.28
N GLU A 44 7.58 0.34 -8.74
CA GLU A 44 6.93 -0.71 -9.53
C GLU A 44 5.82 -0.17 -10.44
N TYR A 45 5.13 0.88 -10.00
CA TYR A 45 4.04 1.49 -10.77
C TYR A 45 4.45 2.80 -11.43
N ASP A 46 5.68 3.24 -11.22
CA ASP A 46 6.21 4.48 -11.77
C ASP A 46 5.28 5.66 -11.42
N ILE A 47 4.96 5.79 -10.14
CA ILE A 47 4.09 6.84 -9.62
C ILE A 47 4.81 7.58 -8.50
N ASP A 48 4.29 8.76 -8.17
CA ASP A 48 4.82 9.59 -7.08
C ASP A 48 3.75 9.69 -5.98
N ILE A 49 3.95 8.93 -4.90
CA ILE A 49 3.04 8.92 -3.76
C ILE A 49 3.47 10.03 -2.80
N SER A 50 2.60 11.01 -2.60
CA SER A 50 2.90 12.15 -1.73
C SER A 50 2.64 11.82 -0.27
N ILE A 51 3.16 12.65 0.62
CA ILE A 51 2.92 12.53 2.07
C ILE A 51 1.41 12.61 2.36
N ASP A 52 0.69 13.44 1.62
CA ASP A 52 -0.75 13.60 1.78
C ASP A 52 -1.53 12.31 1.52
N ASP A 53 -0.97 11.42 0.70
CA ASP A 53 -1.59 10.12 0.39
C ASP A 53 -1.24 9.04 1.41
N MET A 54 -0.27 9.29 2.29
CA MET A 54 0.21 8.33 3.29
C MET A 54 -0.68 8.35 4.53
N THR A 55 -1.94 8.01 4.36
CA THR A 55 -2.94 8.02 5.44
C THR A 55 -3.38 6.60 5.76
N ALA A 56 -3.93 6.41 6.97
CA ALA A 56 -4.46 5.11 7.37
C ALA A 56 -5.52 4.62 6.39
N GLU A 57 -6.37 5.51 5.90
CA GLU A 57 -7.43 5.14 4.96
C GLU A 57 -6.87 4.50 3.70
N ASN A 58 -5.75 5.00 3.19
CA ASN A 58 -5.15 4.49 1.96
C ASN A 58 -4.35 3.21 2.18
N PHE A 59 -3.93 2.93 3.40
CA PHE A 59 -3.05 1.80 3.69
C PHE A 59 -3.66 0.72 4.59
N ASN A 60 -4.94 0.85 4.94
CA ASN A 60 -5.61 -0.13 5.79
C ASN A 60 -5.92 -1.46 5.09
N SER A 61 -5.97 -1.46 3.78
CA SER A 61 -6.24 -2.69 3.03
C SER A 61 -5.54 -2.65 1.68
N ALA A 62 -5.36 -3.83 1.08
CA ALA A 62 -4.80 -3.93 -0.26
C ALA A 62 -5.72 -3.25 -1.28
N GLU A 63 -7.04 -3.36 -1.09
CA GLU A 63 -8.01 -2.70 -1.96
C GLU A 63 -7.86 -1.18 -1.90
N ALA A 64 -7.69 -0.62 -0.70
CA ALA A 64 -7.50 0.83 -0.53
C ALA A 64 -6.20 1.29 -1.21
N MET A 65 -5.13 0.52 -1.06
CA MET A 65 -3.86 0.81 -1.73
C MET A 65 -4.03 0.79 -3.25
N PHE A 66 -4.74 -0.20 -3.74
CA PHE A 66 -4.96 -0.34 -5.18
C PHE A 66 -5.77 0.84 -5.74
N GLU A 67 -6.80 1.27 -5.03
CA GLU A 67 -7.58 2.44 -5.41
C GLU A 67 -6.73 3.71 -5.41
N MET A 68 -5.87 3.87 -4.41
CA MET A 68 -4.95 4.99 -4.34
C MET A 68 -4.01 5.01 -5.55
N ILE A 69 -3.43 3.87 -5.90
CA ILE A 69 -2.53 3.75 -7.04
C ILE A 69 -3.27 4.14 -8.34
N SER A 70 -4.47 3.60 -8.52
CA SER A 70 -5.28 3.88 -9.70
C SER A 70 -5.61 5.36 -9.82
N ARG A 71 -5.94 6.01 -8.70
CA ARG A 71 -6.24 7.43 -8.67
C ARG A 71 -5.03 8.26 -9.07
N ILE A 72 -3.85 7.91 -8.54
CA ILE A 72 -2.61 8.63 -8.86
C ILE A 72 -2.25 8.46 -10.33
N GLN A 73 -2.42 7.25 -10.87
CA GLN A 73 -2.18 7.00 -12.29
C GLN A 73 -3.09 7.81 -13.18
N ASP A 74 -4.35 7.98 -12.79
CA ASP A 74 -5.31 8.77 -13.56
C ASP A 74 -5.00 10.27 -13.53
N GLU A 75 -4.37 10.75 -12.47
CA GLU A 75 -4.01 12.16 -12.34
C GLU A 75 -2.82 12.55 -13.22
N ASP A 76 -2.05 11.57 -13.65
CA ASP A 76 -0.92 11.77 -14.54
C ASP A 76 -1.42 11.82 -16.01
#